data_0b82815f50da56a96ee3de309368e0a2
#
_entry.id   0b82815f50da56a96ee3de309368e0a2
#
_cell.length_a   1.000
_cell.length_b   1.000
_cell.length_c   1.000
_cell.angle_alpha   90.00
_cell.angle_beta   90.00
_cell.angle_gamma   90.00
#
_symmetry.space_group_name_H-M   'P 1'
#
loop_
_entity.id
_entity.type
_entity.pdbx_description
1 polymer ?
#
loop_
_entity_poly.entity_id
_entity_poly.type
_entity_poly.pdbx_seq_one_letter_code
_entity_poly.pdbx_strand_id
1 'polypeptide(L)'
;MALFYTDFLSLACSNVQTEKQWWITAFEAKETKVPVNWDCPLPSDVALKLPGADQPNILLSDRAEIERAGYDRQNNRPLVFCTNVKKAHEYLRGKHATADPIQDGGDTQFFEVHDAEGNIIEICKEP
;
A
#
# COMPACT_ATOMS: atom_id res chain seq x y z
N MET A 1 2.94 -18.43 -4.71
CA MET A 1 3.79 -17.46 -3.99
C MET A 1 3.37 -16.06 -4.39
N ALA A 2 3.23 -15.17 -3.43
CA ALA A 2 2.82 -13.80 -3.69
C ALA A 2 3.94 -13.01 -4.37
N LEU A 3 3.58 -12.20 -5.36
CA LEU A 3 4.53 -11.34 -6.05
C LEU A 3 4.95 -10.15 -5.16
N PHE A 4 4.03 -9.67 -4.32
CA PHE A 4 4.23 -8.50 -3.46
C PHE A 4 4.05 -8.85 -1.99
N TYR A 5 4.84 -8.19 -1.13
CA TYR A 5 4.62 -8.25 0.31
C TYR A 5 5.11 -6.97 0.98
N THR A 6 4.61 -6.73 2.18
CA THR A 6 5.06 -5.63 3.02
C THR A 6 4.90 -6.06 4.48
N ASP A 7 5.69 -5.49 5.38
CA ASP A 7 5.51 -5.73 6.80
C ASP A 7 4.25 -5.01 7.28
N PHE A 8 4.19 -3.73 7.03
CA PHE A 8 3.03 -2.91 7.36
C PHE A 8 3.18 -1.54 6.70
N LEU A 9 2.09 -1.03 6.16
CA LEU A 9 2.05 0.35 5.70
C LEU A 9 0.72 1.00 6.07
N SER A 10 0.75 2.30 6.26
CA SER A 10 -0.41 3.08 6.66
C SER A 10 -0.45 4.36 5.83
N LEU A 11 -1.64 4.70 5.33
CA LEU A 11 -1.85 5.87 4.50
C LEU A 11 -3.01 6.70 5.04
N ALA A 12 -2.80 8.01 5.15
CA ALA A 12 -3.87 8.96 5.39
C ALA A 12 -4.44 9.39 4.04
N CYS A 13 -5.74 9.23 3.86
CA CYS A 13 -6.40 9.36 2.57
C CYS A 13 -7.41 10.50 2.59
N SER A 14 -7.53 11.19 1.48
CA SER A 14 -8.63 12.15 1.27
C SER A 14 -9.94 11.41 1.03
N ASN A 15 -9.87 10.22 0.40
CA ASN A 15 -11.02 9.36 0.16
C ASN A 15 -10.61 7.90 0.33
N VAL A 16 -10.92 7.35 1.50
CA VAL A 16 -10.56 5.98 1.88
C VAL A 16 -11.14 4.95 0.91
N GLN A 17 -12.38 5.14 0.46
CA GLN A 17 -13.03 4.16 -0.42
C GLN A 17 -12.38 4.12 -1.80
N THR A 18 -11.99 5.26 -2.35
CA THR A 18 -11.27 5.32 -3.63
C THR A 18 -9.90 4.67 -3.50
N GLU A 19 -9.20 4.95 -2.41
CA GLU A 19 -7.87 4.37 -2.17
C GLU A 19 -7.97 2.85 -1.97
N LYS A 20 -8.96 2.39 -1.20
CA LYS A 20 -9.23 0.95 -1.03
C LYS A 20 -9.42 0.27 -2.38
N GLN A 21 -10.25 0.85 -3.23
CA GLN A 21 -10.55 0.26 -4.52
C GLN A 21 -9.32 0.20 -5.42
N TRP A 22 -8.45 1.20 -5.33
CA TRP A 22 -7.19 1.19 -6.06
C TRP A 22 -6.29 0.01 -5.65
N TRP A 23 -6.15 -0.22 -4.33
CA TRP A 23 -5.35 -1.34 -3.83
C TRP A 23 -5.92 -2.69 -4.24
N ILE A 24 -7.25 -2.83 -4.21
CA ILE A 24 -7.92 -4.06 -4.65
C ILE A 24 -7.67 -4.30 -6.13
N THR A 25 -7.76 -3.26 -6.96
CA THR A 25 -7.58 -3.39 -8.40
C THR A 25 -6.11 -3.61 -8.76
N ALA A 26 -5.20 -2.81 -8.19
CA ALA A 26 -3.78 -2.84 -8.58
C ALA A 26 -3.02 -4.02 -7.98
N PHE A 27 -3.28 -4.36 -6.71
CA PHE A 27 -2.51 -5.36 -5.97
C PHE A 27 -3.31 -6.61 -5.61
N GLU A 28 -4.58 -6.67 -5.99
CA GLU A 28 -5.50 -7.74 -5.58
C GLU A 28 -5.59 -7.86 -4.05
N ALA A 29 -5.45 -6.74 -3.36
CA ALA A 29 -5.59 -6.68 -1.92
C ALA A 29 -7.01 -7.05 -1.51
N LYS A 30 -7.16 -7.62 -0.32
CA LYS A 30 -8.45 -8.05 0.21
C LYS A 30 -8.78 -7.26 1.46
N GLU A 31 -10.00 -6.73 1.52
CA GLU A 31 -10.45 -6.04 2.72
C GLU A 31 -10.71 -7.04 3.84
N THR A 32 -10.26 -6.67 5.05
CA THR A 32 -10.45 -7.47 6.28
C THR A 32 -11.00 -6.56 7.37
N LYS A 33 -11.37 -7.16 8.50
CA LYS A 33 -11.70 -6.35 9.68
C LYS A 33 -10.44 -5.74 10.25
N VAL A 34 -10.55 -4.51 10.77
CA VAL A 34 -9.43 -3.88 11.48
C VAL A 34 -9.14 -4.71 12.74
N PRO A 35 -7.89 -5.19 12.92
CA PRO A 35 -7.56 -5.98 14.10
C PRO A 35 -7.78 -5.20 15.39
N VAL A 36 -8.32 -5.87 16.39
CA VAL A 36 -8.64 -5.25 17.69
C VAL A 36 -7.40 -4.80 18.47
N ASN A 37 -6.24 -5.36 18.13
CA ASN A 37 -4.97 -5.01 18.77
C ASN A 37 -4.23 -3.86 18.09
N TRP A 38 -4.79 -3.29 17.02
CA TRP A 38 -4.21 -2.09 16.42
C TRP A 38 -4.58 -0.88 17.28
N ASP A 39 -3.61 0.04 17.45
CA ASP A 39 -3.78 1.19 18.33
C ASP A 39 -4.78 2.18 17.77
N CYS A 40 -5.64 2.67 18.65
CA CYS A 40 -6.53 3.81 18.39
C CYS A 40 -7.26 3.74 17.05
N PRO A 41 -8.04 2.68 16.78
CA PRO A 41 -8.77 2.58 15.53
C PRO A 41 -9.78 3.70 15.40
N LEU A 42 -9.95 4.20 14.17
CA LEU A 42 -10.96 5.20 13.84
C LEU A 42 -12.12 4.52 13.11
N PRO A 43 -13.35 5.06 13.23
CA PRO A 43 -14.53 4.41 12.63
C PRO A 43 -14.43 4.17 11.13
N SER A 44 -13.73 5.03 10.39
CA SER A 44 -13.58 4.90 8.94
C SER A 44 -12.32 4.13 8.51
N ASP A 45 -11.51 3.64 9.46
CA ASP A 45 -10.32 2.87 9.11
C ASP A 45 -10.68 1.63 8.31
N VAL A 46 -9.85 1.36 7.30
CA VAL A 46 -9.97 0.17 6.45
C VAL A 46 -8.67 -0.62 6.54
N ALA A 47 -8.78 -1.90 6.80
CA ALA A 47 -7.65 -2.81 6.82
C ALA A 47 -7.66 -3.68 5.57
N LEU A 48 -6.52 -3.80 4.92
CA LEU A 48 -6.35 -4.64 3.74
C LEU A 48 -5.21 -5.63 3.96
N LYS A 49 -5.27 -6.70 3.20
CA LYS A 49 -4.27 -7.75 3.22
C LYS A 49 -3.81 -8.03 1.80
N LEU A 50 -2.50 -7.97 1.56
CA LEU A 50 -1.94 -8.38 0.27
C LEU A 50 -2.05 -9.90 0.10
N PRO A 51 -2.14 -10.41 -1.14
CA PRO A 51 -2.19 -11.85 -1.37
C PRO A 51 -1.01 -12.57 -0.72
N GLY A 52 -1.30 -13.67 -0.05
CA GLY A 52 -0.28 -14.49 0.62
C GLY A 52 0.11 -14.03 2.02
N ALA A 53 -0.36 -12.88 2.47
CA ALA A 53 -0.09 -12.41 3.83
C ALA A 53 -0.97 -13.16 4.83
N ASP A 54 -0.42 -13.46 6.01
CA ASP A 54 -1.15 -14.12 7.08
C ASP A 54 -2.03 -13.13 7.86
N GLN A 55 -1.61 -11.87 7.92
CA GLN A 55 -2.26 -10.84 8.71
C GLN A 55 -2.51 -9.59 7.84
N PRO A 56 -3.52 -8.78 8.19
CA PRO A 56 -3.68 -7.48 7.55
C PRO A 56 -2.41 -6.65 7.69
N ASN A 57 -1.99 -6.02 6.62
CA ASN A 57 -0.72 -5.29 6.59
C ASN A 57 -0.83 -3.90 5.95
N ILE A 58 -2.04 -3.46 5.63
CA ILE A 58 -2.29 -2.13 5.09
C ILE A 58 -3.42 -1.49 5.87
N LEU A 59 -3.18 -0.27 6.38
CA LEU A 59 -4.20 0.52 7.06
C LEU A 59 -4.46 1.80 6.27
N LEU A 60 -5.71 2.01 5.87
CA LEU A 60 -6.15 3.23 5.22
C LEU A 60 -7.01 4.01 6.20
N SER A 61 -6.69 5.28 6.41
CA SER A 61 -7.37 6.13 7.37
C SER A 61 -7.81 7.43 6.72
N ASP A 62 -8.95 7.94 7.12
CA ASP A 62 -9.46 9.23 6.63
C ASP A 62 -8.65 10.36 7.26
N ARG A 63 -8.04 11.21 6.44
CA ARG A 63 -7.17 12.29 6.91
C ARG A 63 -7.93 13.27 7.81
N ALA A 64 -9.16 13.64 7.43
CA ALA A 64 -9.97 14.56 8.22
C ALA A 64 -10.32 13.94 9.58
N GLU A 65 -10.59 12.64 9.63
CA GLU A 65 -10.89 11.96 10.88
C GLU A 65 -9.67 11.90 11.79
N ILE A 66 -8.49 11.64 11.22
CA ILE A 66 -7.22 11.67 11.98
C ILE A 66 -7.03 13.05 12.61
N GLU A 67 -7.25 14.11 11.85
CA GLU A 67 -7.10 15.49 12.34
C GLU A 67 -8.11 15.80 13.46
N ARG A 68 -9.37 15.41 13.28
CA ARG A 68 -10.40 15.62 14.31
C ARG A 68 -10.09 14.87 15.60
N ALA A 69 -9.54 13.69 15.49
CA ALA A 69 -9.16 12.86 16.65
C ALA A 69 -7.90 13.38 17.34
N GLY A 70 -7.12 14.23 16.68
CA GLY A 70 -5.88 14.74 17.23
C GLY A 70 -4.75 13.70 17.22
N TYR A 71 -4.83 12.70 16.38
CA TYR A 71 -3.81 11.67 16.29
C TYR A 71 -2.66 12.13 15.40
N ASP A 72 -1.45 11.73 15.77
CA ASP A 72 -0.25 11.99 14.99
C ASP A 72 0.05 10.78 14.10
N ARG A 73 -0.71 10.66 13.01
CA ARG A 73 -0.50 9.63 12.01
C ARG A 73 0.03 10.28 10.74
N GLN A 74 1.31 10.08 10.47
CA GLN A 74 1.93 10.62 9.27
C GLN A 74 2.08 9.52 8.23
N ASN A 75 2.01 9.91 6.95
CA ASN A 75 2.37 9.01 5.87
C ASN A 75 3.88 8.84 5.87
N ASN A 76 4.34 7.68 6.28
CA ASN A 76 5.69 7.28 5.95
C ASN A 76 5.69 6.89 4.47
N ARG A 77 6.84 7.02 3.80
CA ARG A 77 6.93 6.60 2.41
C ARG A 77 6.61 5.11 2.33
N PRO A 78 5.48 4.72 1.72
CA PRO A 78 5.08 3.32 1.71
C PRO A 78 6.05 2.50 0.87
N LEU A 79 6.45 1.35 1.41
CA LEU A 79 7.38 0.44 0.77
C LEU A 79 6.73 -0.93 0.64
N VAL A 80 6.69 -1.44 -0.59
CA VAL A 80 6.23 -2.79 -0.88
C VAL A 80 7.39 -3.54 -1.52
N PHE A 81 7.68 -4.72 -1.02
CA PHE A 81 8.70 -5.59 -1.58
C PHE A 81 8.12 -6.48 -2.67
N CYS A 82 8.94 -6.85 -3.62
CA CYS A 82 8.56 -7.82 -4.65
C CYS A 82 9.66 -8.86 -4.83
N THR A 83 9.26 -10.03 -5.29
CA THR A 83 10.20 -11.13 -5.55
C THR A 83 10.90 -10.98 -6.88
N ASN A 84 10.30 -10.25 -7.82
CA ASN A 84 10.85 -10.01 -9.16
C ASN A 84 10.39 -8.65 -9.66
N VAL A 85 11.32 -7.71 -9.76
CA VAL A 85 11.01 -6.31 -10.11
C VAL A 85 10.41 -6.19 -11.51
N LYS A 86 10.94 -6.89 -12.49
CA LYS A 86 10.45 -6.81 -13.86
C LYS A 86 9.02 -7.34 -13.97
N LYS A 87 8.73 -8.48 -13.34
CA LYS A 87 7.39 -9.04 -13.32
C LYS A 87 6.42 -8.14 -12.55
N ALA A 88 6.87 -7.56 -11.45
CA ALA A 88 6.07 -6.62 -10.66
C ALA A 88 5.68 -5.41 -11.49
N HIS A 89 6.63 -4.84 -12.21
CA HIS A 89 6.40 -3.69 -13.07
C HIS A 89 5.40 -4.01 -14.19
N GLU A 90 5.58 -5.14 -14.86
CA GLU A 90 4.68 -5.58 -15.93
C GLU A 90 3.27 -5.84 -15.38
N TYR A 91 3.18 -6.47 -14.21
CA TYR A 91 1.90 -6.76 -13.56
C TYR A 91 1.12 -5.47 -13.27
N LEU A 92 1.77 -4.50 -12.63
CA LEU A 92 1.10 -3.24 -12.28
C LEU A 92 0.69 -2.44 -13.52
N ARG A 93 1.50 -2.43 -14.55
CA ARG A 93 1.14 -1.79 -15.81
C ARG A 93 -0.06 -2.48 -16.45
N GLY A 94 -0.15 -3.80 -16.35
CA GLY A 94 -1.30 -4.56 -16.83
C GLY A 94 -2.58 -4.27 -16.06
N LYS A 95 -2.47 -3.78 -14.83
CA LYS A 95 -3.60 -3.33 -14.01
C LYS A 95 -3.89 -1.84 -14.19
N HIS A 96 -3.28 -1.20 -15.17
CA HIS A 96 -3.41 0.23 -15.47
C HIS A 96 -2.94 1.15 -14.33
N ALA A 97 -2.09 0.64 -13.44
CA ALA A 97 -1.45 1.47 -12.43
C ALA A 97 -0.34 2.31 -13.08
N THR A 98 -0.19 3.54 -12.60
CA THR A 98 0.86 4.44 -13.10
C THR A 98 2.19 4.07 -12.47
N ALA A 99 2.98 3.27 -13.19
CA ALA A 99 4.29 2.78 -12.73
C ALA A 99 5.41 3.50 -13.50
N ASP A 100 6.32 4.11 -12.76
CA ASP A 100 7.48 4.76 -13.33
C ASP A 100 8.50 3.72 -13.81
N PRO A 101 9.48 4.12 -14.64
CA PRO A 101 10.50 3.18 -15.11
C PRO A 101 11.30 2.58 -13.97
N ILE A 102 11.72 1.31 -14.13
CA ILE A 102 12.57 0.62 -13.18
C ILE A 102 13.91 1.35 -13.06
N GLN A 103 14.35 1.59 -11.83
CA GLN A 103 15.63 2.20 -11.53
C GLN A 103 16.57 1.15 -10.94
N ASP A 104 17.84 1.23 -11.32
CA ASP A 104 18.87 0.35 -10.82
C ASP A 104 19.78 1.16 -9.91
N GLY A 105 19.73 0.88 -8.61
CA GLY A 105 20.53 1.57 -7.60
C GLY A 105 21.78 0.79 -7.20
N GLY A 106 22.29 -0.09 -8.06
CA GLY A 106 23.42 -0.94 -7.77
C GLY A 106 23.00 -2.27 -7.18
N ASP A 107 23.00 -2.37 -5.86
CA ASP A 107 22.63 -3.61 -5.17
C ASP A 107 21.12 -3.85 -5.14
N THR A 108 20.33 -2.85 -5.50
CA THR A 108 18.89 -2.95 -5.46
C THR A 108 18.26 -2.36 -6.70
N GLN A 109 17.11 -2.90 -7.09
CA GLN A 109 16.28 -2.38 -8.15
C GLN A 109 14.94 -2.00 -7.56
N PHE A 110 14.37 -0.91 -8.05
CA PHE A 110 13.08 -0.43 -7.57
C PHE A 110 12.38 0.40 -8.64
N PHE A 111 11.09 0.65 -8.43
CA PHE A 111 10.35 1.64 -9.20
C PHE A 111 9.28 2.23 -8.29
N GLU A 112 8.71 3.34 -8.73
CA GLU A 112 7.64 4.01 -8.00
C GLU A 112 6.33 3.83 -8.73
N VAL A 113 5.26 3.65 -7.98
CA VAL A 113 3.91 3.61 -8.53
C VAL A 113 3.08 4.67 -7.80
N HIS A 114 2.16 5.30 -8.54
CA HIS A 114 1.32 6.37 -8.02
C HIS A 114 -0.07 5.82 -7.76
N ASP A 115 -0.57 6.01 -6.53
CA ASP A 115 -1.89 5.54 -6.15
C ASP A 115 -3.00 6.48 -6.63
N ALA A 116 -4.24 6.22 -6.21
CA ALA A 116 -5.40 6.99 -6.64
C ALA A 116 -5.34 8.47 -6.24
N GLU A 117 -4.57 8.80 -5.19
CA GLU A 117 -4.43 10.17 -4.68
C GLU A 117 -3.10 10.82 -5.05
N GLY A 118 -2.31 10.14 -5.87
CA GLY A 118 -1.00 10.63 -6.26
C GLY A 118 0.11 10.37 -5.25
N ASN A 119 -0.15 9.59 -4.20
CA ASN A 119 0.92 9.19 -3.29
C ASN A 119 1.87 8.25 -4.00
N ILE A 120 3.14 8.34 -3.64
CA ILE A 120 4.19 7.50 -4.23
C ILE A 120 4.40 6.28 -3.35
N ILE A 121 4.29 5.10 -3.96
CA ILE A 121 4.57 3.82 -3.31
C ILE A 121 5.80 3.25 -3.98
N GLU A 122 6.84 2.96 -3.19
CA GLU A 122 8.06 2.37 -3.71
C GLU A 122 7.93 0.86 -3.76
N ILE A 123 8.21 0.29 -4.93
CA ILE A 123 8.24 -1.16 -5.14
C ILE A 123 9.71 -1.56 -5.26
N CYS A 124 10.18 -2.30 -4.29
CA CYS A 124 11.60 -2.61 -4.15
C CYS A 124 11.83 -4.11 -4.20
N LYS A 125 12.93 -4.51 -4.85
CA LYS A 125 13.35 -5.91 -4.84
C LYS A 125 13.64 -6.33 -3.39
N GLU A 126 13.20 -7.51 -3.01
CA GLU A 126 13.51 -8.06 -1.69
C GLU A 126 15.02 -8.24 -1.50
N PRO A 127 15.51 -8.12 -0.24
CA PRO A 127 16.95 -8.31 0.05
C PRO A 127 17.45 -9.69 -0.33
#